data_0ba87712450d8225e7e61d34e6c401c7
#
_entry.id   0ba87712450d8225e7e61d34e6c401c7
#
_cell.length_a   1.000
_cell.length_b   1.000
_cell.length_c   1.000
_cell.angle_alpha   90.00
_cell.angle_beta   90.00
_cell.angle_gamma   90.00
#
_symmetry.space_group_name_H-M   'P 1'
#
loop_
_entity.id
_entity.type
_entity.pdbx_description
1 polymer ?
#
loop_
_entity_poly.entity_id
_entity_poly.type
_entity_poly.pdbx_seq_one_letter_code
_entity_poly.pdbx_strand_id
1 'polypeptide(L)'
;MAKEKFERNKPHVNVGTIGHVDHGKTTLTAALTRVCSEVFGSAKVDFDKIDSAPEEKARGITINTAHVEYDSNIRHYAHVDCPGHADYVKNMITGAAQMDGAILVCSAADGPMPQTREHILLSRQVGVPYIVVFLNKADMVDDAELLELVEMEVRDLLSTYDFPGDDTPIIIGSALMALNGEDANEMGTTAVKKLVETLDSYIPEPVRAIDRPFLMPIEDVFSISGRGTVVTGRVERGIVKIQEEIEI
;
A
#
# COMPACT_ATOMS: atom_id res chain seq x y z
N MET A 1 -3.48 13.97 31.01
CA MET A 1 -2.31 13.19 30.57
C MET A 1 -1.76 13.87 29.34
N ALA A 2 -0.50 14.31 29.35
CA ALA A 2 0.15 14.81 28.13
C ALA A 2 0.26 13.63 27.14
N LYS A 3 -0.19 13.81 25.89
CA LYS A 3 0.08 12.82 24.85
C LYS A 3 1.59 12.74 24.68
N GLU A 4 2.13 11.53 24.71
CA GLU A 4 3.53 11.29 24.36
C GLU A 4 3.81 11.91 23.00
N LYS A 5 4.92 12.62 22.90
CA LYS A 5 5.37 13.23 21.66
C LYS A 5 5.84 12.10 20.75
N PHE A 6 5.22 11.96 19.58
CA PHE A 6 5.66 10.99 18.59
C PHE A 6 7.10 11.33 18.15
N GLU A 7 8.05 10.44 18.43
CA GLU A 7 9.44 10.58 17.99
C GLU A 7 9.68 9.63 16.81
N ARG A 8 10.09 10.20 15.67
CA ARG A 8 10.46 9.41 14.49
C ARG A 8 11.87 8.82 14.68
N ASN A 9 11.91 7.54 15.01
CA ASN A 9 13.17 6.81 15.23
C ASN A 9 13.65 6.08 13.96
N LYS A 10 12.81 6.00 12.91
CA LYS A 10 13.09 5.32 11.65
C LYS A 10 12.73 6.21 10.45
N PRO A 11 13.42 6.06 9.30
CA PRO A 11 13.00 6.67 8.05
C PRO A 11 11.56 6.31 7.70
N HIS A 12 10.81 7.29 7.18
CA HIS A 12 9.40 7.14 6.85
C HIS A 12 9.21 6.99 5.34
N VAL A 13 8.51 5.94 4.92
CA VAL A 13 8.21 5.63 3.53
C VAL A 13 6.71 5.41 3.37
N ASN A 14 6.10 6.04 2.39
CA ASN A 14 4.71 5.84 2.05
C ASN A 14 4.60 4.76 0.96
N VAL A 15 3.89 3.69 1.26
CA VAL A 15 3.58 2.63 0.30
C VAL A 15 2.07 2.43 0.20
N GLY A 16 1.61 1.65 -0.75
CA GLY A 16 0.20 1.27 -0.77
C GLY A 16 -0.06 0.13 -1.73
N THR A 17 -1.22 -0.50 -1.57
CA THR A 17 -1.69 -1.59 -2.41
C THR A 17 -2.54 -1.08 -3.56
N ILE A 18 -2.22 -1.54 -4.77
CA ILE A 18 -2.95 -1.30 -6.01
C ILE A 18 -3.26 -2.63 -6.70
N GLY A 19 -4.19 -2.65 -7.64
CA GLY A 19 -4.55 -3.85 -8.40
C GLY A 19 -6.06 -4.07 -8.47
N HIS A 20 -6.46 -5.13 -9.16
CA HIS A 20 -7.85 -5.45 -9.45
C HIS A 20 -8.67 -5.71 -8.17
N VAL A 21 -10.01 -5.52 -8.26
CA VAL A 21 -10.95 -5.96 -7.21
C VAL A 21 -10.80 -7.47 -6.97
N ASP A 22 -11.01 -7.91 -5.75
CA ASP A 22 -10.91 -9.33 -5.32
C ASP A 22 -9.53 -9.99 -5.47
N HIS A 23 -8.47 -9.27 -5.87
CA HIS A 23 -7.11 -9.79 -5.86
C HIS A 23 -6.48 -9.86 -4.45
N GLY A 24 -7.17 -9.36 -3.42
CA GLY A 24 -6.78 -9.50 -2.02
C GLY A 24 -5.88 -8.39 -1.48
N LYS A 25 -6.03 -7.14 -1.96
CA LYS A 25 -5.27 -5.98 -1.48
C LYS A 25 -5.44 -5.74 0.02
N THR A 26 -6.69 -5.61 0.48
CA THR A 26 -7.01 -5.39 1.89
C THR A 26 -6.58 -6.58 2.76
N THR A 27 -6.70 -7.81 2.25
CA THR A 27 -6.19 -9.01 2.93
C THR A 27 -4.68 -8.95 3.10
N LEU A 28 -3.94 -8.52 2.07
CA LEU A 28 -2.49 -8.33 2.15
C LEU A 28 -2.12 -7.21 3.12
N THR A 29 -2.86 -6.10 3.10
CA THR A 29 -2.66 -4.99 4.04
C THR A 29 -2.82 -5.46 5.50
N ALA A 30 -3.84 -6.24 5.79
CA ALA A 30 -4.03 -6.84 7.12
C ALA A 30 -2.92 -7.86 7.48
N ALA A 31 -2.50 -8.68 6.50
CA ALA A 31 -1.40 -9.63 6.69
C ALA A 31 -0.07 -8.93 6.98
N LEU A 32 0.22 -7.81 6.29
CA LEU A 32 1.40 -6.98 6.53
C LEU A 32 1.42 -6.44 7.97
N THR A 33 0.32 -5.84 8.44
CA THR A 33 0.25 -5.33 9.82
C THR A 33 0.43 -6.45 10.84
N ARG A 34 -0.16 -7.63 10.59
CA ARG A 34 -0.02 -8.79 11.45
C ARG A 34 1.43 -9.29 11.50
N VAL A 35 2.03 -9.58 10.35
CA VAL A 35 3.39 -10.13 10.26
C VAL A 35 4.40 -9.13 10.85
N CYS A 36 4.26 -7.84 10.54
CA CYS A 36 5.11 -6.82 11.13
C CYS A 36 4.94 -6.70 12.65
N SER A 37 3.73 -6.91 13.17
CA SER A 37 3.49 -6.95 14.62
C SER A 37 4.20 -8.14 15.28
N GLU A 38 4.12 -9.33 14.68
CA GLU A 38 4.71 -10.55 15.23
C GLU A 38 6.24 -10.56 15.12
N VAL A 39 6.80 -10.05 14.01
CA VAL A 39 8.23 -10.12 13.71
C VAL A 39 9.00 -8.89 14.23
N PHE A 40 8.41 -7.70 14.12
CA PHE A 40 9.08 -6.43 14.38
C PHE A 40 8.45 -5.63 15.54
N GLY A 41 7.37 -6.13 16.14
CA GLY A 41 6.74 -5.49 17.31
C GLY A 41 5.86 -4.29 16.99
N SER A 42 5.43 -4.10 15.74
CA SER A 42 4.48 -3.05 15.34
C SER A 42 3.10 -3.24 15.95
N ALA A 43 2.27 -2.20 15.90
CA ALA A 43 0.85 -2.33 16.23
C ALA A 43 0.12 -3.14 15.15
N LYS A 44 -0.65 -4.16 15.57
CA LYS A 44 -1.50 -4.94 14.67
C LYS A 44 -2.80 -4.18 14.39
N VAL A 45 -3.22 -4.17 13.13
CA VAL A 45 -4.55 -3.69 12.71
C VAL A 45 -5.36 -4.88 12.20
N ASP A 46 -6.55 -5.09 12.76
CA ASP A 46 -7.44 -6.16 12.33
C ASP A 46 -8.09 -5.82 10.99
N PHE A 47 -8.35 -6.81 10.15
CA PHE A 47 -8.98 -6.66 8.83
C PHE A 47 -10.27 -5.81 8.86
N ASP A 48 -11.16 -6.08 9.82
CA ASP A 48 -12.44 -5.36 9.98
C ASP A 48 -12.32 -3.87 10.33
N LYS A 49 -11.11 -3.42 10.66
CA LYS A 49 -10.81 -2.01 10.95
C LYS A 49 -10.25 -1.27 9.75
N ILE A 50 -9.77 -1.98 8.73
CA ILE A 50 -9.27 -1.41 7.49
C ILE A 50 -10.48 -0.97 6.65
N ASP A 51 -11.34 -1.90 6.23
CA ASP A 51 -12.62 -1.60 5.56
C ASP A 51 -13.72 -1.41 6.62
N SER A 52 -13.77 -0.21 7.21
CA SER A 52 -14.61 0.04 8.39
C SER A 52 -16.00 0.58 8.07
N ALA A 53 -16.21 1.19 6.89
CA ALA A 53 -17.47 1.79 6.51
C ALA A 53 -18.58 0.73 6.31
N PRO A 54 -19.82 1.03 6.75
CA PRO A 54 -20.93 0.09 6.61
C PRO A 54 -21.18 -0.37 5.16
N GLU A 55 -20.96 0.51 4.19
CA GLU A 55 -21.13 0.22 2.77
C GLU A 55 -20.03 -0.72 2.24
N GLU A 56 -18.79 -0.55 2.68
CA GLU A 56 -17.65 -1.43 2.37
C GLU A 56 -17.91 -2.84 2.89
N LYS A 57 -18.35 -2.95 4.15
CA LYS A 57 -18.70 -4.24 4.76
C LYS A 57 -19.89 -4.92 4.08
N ALA A 58 -20.88 -4.15 3.65
CA ALA A 58 -22.06 -4.70 2.98
C ALA A 58 -21.75 -5.21 1.57
N ARG A 59 -20.81 -4.57 0.87
CA ARG A 59 -20.43 -4.93 -0.50
C ARG A 59 -19.20 -5.84 -0.58
N GLY A 60 -18.42 -5.94 0.49
CA GLY A 60 -17.15 -6.67 0.53
C GLY A 60 -16.05 -6.07 -0.36
N ILE A 61 -16.11 -4.76 -0.62
CA ILE A 61 -15.13 -4.04 -1.46
C ILE A 61 -14.68 -2.76 -0.77
N THR A 62 -13.41 -2.39 -0.94
CA THR A 62 -12.86 -1.11 -0.50
C THR A 62 -13.41 0.01 -1.37
N ILE A 63 -13.97 1.05 -0.78
CA ILE A 63 -14.51 2.24 -1.44
C ILE A 63 -13.59 3.43 -1.24
N ASN A 64 -13.24 3.70 0.01
CA ASN A 64 -12.33 4.78 0.39
C ASN A 64 -10.92 4.24 0.62
N THR A 65 -9.91 5.10 0.50
CA THR A 65 -8.56 4.74 0.91
C THR A 65 -8.52 4.53 2.42
N ALA A 66 -7.94 3.42 2.85
CA ALA A 66 -7.66 3.17 4.26
C ALA A 66 -6.17 3.37 4.55
N HIS A 67 -5.85 3.93 5.70
CA HIS A 67 -4.48 4.20 6.12
C HIS A 67 -4.12 3.34 7.32
N VAL A 68 -3.03 2.59 7.20
CA VAL A 68 -2.45 1.80 8.28
C VAL A 68 -0.96 2.08 8.39
N GLU A 69 -0.39 1.81 9.56
CA GLU A 69 1.03 2.01 9.83
C GLU A 69 1.64 0.71 10.35
N TYR A 70 2.86 0.41 9.93
CA TYR A 70 3.66 -0.69 10.44
C TYR A 70 5.14 -0.42 10.28
N ASP A 71 5.95 -1.10 11.10
CA ASP A 71 7.40 -1.00 11.08
C ASP A 71 8.04 -2.26 10.50
N SER A 72 9.11 -2.07 9.75
CA SER A 72 10.14 -3.09 9.55
C SER A 72 11.27 -2.92 10.57
N ASN A 73 12.35 -3.68 10.43
CA ASN A 73 13.54 -3.48 11.26
C ASN A 73 14.14 -2.07 11.11
N ILE A 74 14.10 -1.52 9.90
CA ILE A 74 14.85 -0.30 9.54
C ILE A 74 13.96 0.88 9.15
N ARG A 75 12.66 0.67 8.86
CA ARG A 75 11.76 1.70 8.34
C ARG A 75 10.40 1.68 9.03
N HIS A 76 9.77 2.85 9.01
CA HIS A 76 8.37 3.04 9.34
C HIS A 76 7.58 3.26 8.04
N TYR A 77 6.54 2.46 7.82
CA TYR A 77 5.68 2.53 6.65
C TYR A 77 4.32 3.13 6.98
N ALA A 78 3.93 4.17 6.25
CA ALA A 78 2.52 4.54 6.12
C ALA A 78 1.98 3.84 4.88
N HIS A 79 0.95 3.04 5.04
CA HIS A 79 0.38 2.22 3.98
C HIS A 79 -1.03 2.68 3.64
N VAL A 80 -1.27 2.91 2.36
CA VAL A 80 -2.56 3.29 1.80
C VAL A 80 -3.17 2.08 1.09
N ASP A 81 -4.26 1.54 1.62
CA ASP A 81 -5.05 0.52 0.92
C ASP A 81 -5.99 1.19 -0.07
N CYS A 82 -5.76 0.98 -1.37
CA CYS A 82 -6.53 1.60 -2.44
C CYS A 82 -7.70 0.73 -2.90
N PRO A 83 -8.86 1.33 -3.26
CA PRO A 83 -9.95 0.60 -3.85
C PRO A 83 -9.54 -0.03 -5.19
N GLY A 84 -10.12 -1.20 -5.50
CA GLY A 84 -9.84 -1.92 -6.74
C GLY A 84 -10.88 -1.74 -7.83
N HIS A 85 -12.08 -1.26 -7.47
CA HIS A 85 -13.21 -1.18 -8.39
C HIS A 85 -13.16 0.10 -9.24
N ALA A 86 -13.53 -0.02 -10.53
CA ALA A 86 -13.48 1.07 -11.51
C ALA A 86 -14.28 2.32 -11.09
N ASP A 87 -15.39 2.17 -10.34
CA ASP A 87 -16.20 3.29 -9.87
C ASP A 87 -15.46 4.21 -8.90
N TYR A 88 -14.37 3.72 -8.26
CA TYR A 88 -13.63 4.42 -7.22
C TYR A 88 -12.22 4.84 -7.66
N VAL A 89 -11.99 4.96 -8.97
CA VAL A 89 -10.70 5.35 -9.56
C VAL A 89 -10.19 6.69 -9.00
N LYS A 90 -11.07 7.65 -8.68
CA LYS A 90 -10.66 8.91 -8.06
C LYS A 90 -9.95 8.70 -6.72
N ASN A 91 -10.50 7.84 -5.87
CA ASN A 91 -9.92 7.52 -4.57
C ASN A 91 -8.59 6.76 -4.73
N MET A 92 -8.51 5.86 -5.73
CA MET A 92 -7.26 5.19 -6.10
C MET A 92 -6.18 6.20 -6.53
N ILE A 93 -6.51 7.16 -7.40
CA ILE A 93 -5.57 8.21 -7.86
C ILE A 93 -5.06 9.04 -6.69
N THR A 94 -5.97 9.47 -5.81
CA THR A 94 -5.61 10.27 -4.62
C THR A 94 -4.67 9.48 -3.69
N GLY A 95 -4.96 8.22 -3.45
CA GLY A 95 -4.09 7.34 -2.65
C GLY A 95 -2.73 7.11 -3.31
N ALA A 96 -2.73 6.79 -4.61
CA ALA A 96 -1.49 6.51 -5.34
C ALA A 96 -0.55 7.73 -5.42
N ALA A 97 -1.08 8.94 -5.53
CA ALA A 97 -0.28 10.16 -5.55
C ALA A 97 0.55 10.40 -4.27
N GLN A 98 0.19 9.74 -3.17
CA GLN A 98 0.90 9.85 -1.89
C GLN A 98 2.06 8.85 -1.75
N MET A 99 2.15 7.85 -2.62
CA MET A 99 3.07 6.73 -2.48
C MET A 99 4.49 7.06 -2.96
N ASP A 100 5.47 6.63 -2.19
CA ASP A 100 6.88 6.57 -2.59
C ASP A 100 7.19 5.26 -3.33
N GLY A 101 6.31 4.27 -3.21
CA GLY A 101 6.31 3.02 -3.96
C GLY A 101 4.97 2.28 -3.81
N ALA A 102 4.57 1.52 -4.81
CA ALA A 102 3.33 0.75 -4.80
C ALA A 102 3.58 -0.76 -4.73
N ILE A 103 2.67 -1.47 -4.09
CA ILE A 103 2.59 -2.93 -4.10
C ILE A 103 1.46 -3.32 -5.06
N LEU A 104 1.83 -3.82 -6.23
CA LEU A 104 0.86 -4.36 -7.18
C LEU A 104 0.44 -5.75 -6.73
N VAL A 105 -0.82 -5.89 -6.34
CA VAL A 105 -1.40 -7.18 -5.95
C VAL A 105 -2.11 -7.78 -7.16
N CYS A 106 -1.63 -8.90 -7.64
CA CYS A 106 -2.19 -9.66 -8.75
C CYS A 106 -2.49 -11.08 -8.28
N SER A 107 -3.68 -11.60 -8.59
CA SER A 107 -4.01 -12.99 -8.31
C SER A 107 -3.20 -13.91 -9.23
N ALA A 108 -2.51 -14.88 -8.65
CA ALA A 108 -1.77 -15.90 -9.40
C ALA A 108 -2.72 -16.85 -10.18
N ALA A 109 -3.97 -17.00 -9.70
CA ALA A 109 -4.96 -17.85 -10.36
C ALA A 109 -5.66 -17.16 -11.53
N ASP A 110 -5.86 -15.82 -11.44
CA ASP A 110 -6.63 -15.06 -12.43
C ASP A 110 -5.75 -14.30 -13.42
N GLY A 111 -4.48 -14.03 -13.05
CA GLY A 111 -3.56 -13.19 -13.82
C GLY A 111 -3.93 -11.71 -13.84
N PRO A 112 -3.29 -10.90 -14.70
CA PRO A 112 -3.58 -9.47 -14.82
C PRO A 112 -4.97 -9.22 -15.41
N MET A 113 -5.82 -8.56 -14.66
CA MET A 113 -7.19 -8.19 -15.00
C MET A 113 -7.28 -6.72 -15.48
N PRO A 114 -8.42 -6.24 -16.02
CA PRO A 114 -8.53 -4.88 -16.57
C PRO A 114 -8.09 -3.78 -15.61
N GLN A 115 -8.52 -3.80 -14.34
CA GLN A 115 -8.10 -2.79 -13.37
C GLN A 115 -6.62 -2.91 -12.97
N THR A 116 -6.00 -4.09 -13.11
CA THR A 116 -4.54 -4.23 -12.94
C THR A 116 -3.80 -3.32 -13.92
N ARG A 117 -4.20 -3.35 -15.20
CA ARG A 117 -3.64 -2.51 -16.27
C ARG A 117 -3.88 -1.03 -15.99
N GLU A 118 -5.11 -0.68 -15.65
CA GLU A 118 -5.52 0.69 -15.35
C GLU A 118 -4.74 1.25 -14.16
N HIS A 119 -4.58 0.49 -13.07
CA HIS A 119 -3.86 0.94 -11.88
C HIS A 119 -2.36 1.13 -12.13
N ILE A 120 -1.71 0.29 -12.96
CA ILE A 120 -0.31 0.50 -13.35
C ILE A 120 -0.18 1.80 -14.15
N LEU A 121 -1.04 2.00 -15.16
CA LEU A 121 -1.05 3.22 -15.96
C LEU A 121 -1.26 4.48 -15.10
N LEU A 122 -2.26 4.47 -14.23
CA LEU A 122 -2.57 5.60 -13.36
C LEU A 122 -1.43 5.87 -12.36
N SER A 123 -0.84 4.83 -11.78
CA SER A 123 0.34 4.98 -10.90
C SER A 123 1.51 5.65 -11.61
N ARG A 124 1.74 5.30 -12.88
CA ARG A 124 2.74 5.96 -13.71
C ARG A 124 2.43 7.44 -13.93
N GLN A 125 1.16 7.75 -14.24
CA GLN A 125 0.71 9.13 -14.50
C GLN A 125 0.79 10.04 -13.27
N VAL A 126 0.50 9.52 -12.08
CA VAL A 126 0.60 10.30 -10.82
C VAL A 126 2.02 10.32 -10.26
N GLY A 127 2.96 9.64 -10.91
CA GLY A 127 4.38 9.72 -10.58
C GLY A 127 4.87 8.75 -9.49
N VAL A 128 4.17 7.63 -9.26
CA VAL A 128 4.70 6.56 -8.40
C VAL A 128 6.01 6.03 -9.00
N PRO A 129 7.14 6.14 -8.29
CA PRO A 129 8.44 5.86 -8.89
C PRO A 129 8.81 4.37 -8.90
N TYR A 130 8.29 3.59 -7.97
CA TYR A 130 8.65 2.17 -7.79
C TYR A 130 7.41 1.29 -7.63
N ILE A 131 7.44 0.10 -8.22
CA ILE A 131 6.44 -0.95 -8.03
C ILE A 131 7.14 -2.23 -7.56
N VAL A 132 6.57 -2.88 -6.56
CA VAL A 132 6.89 -4.26 -6.15
C VAL A 132 5.63 -5.09 -6.39
N VAL A 133 5.77 -6.30 -6.91
CA VAL A 133 4.62 -7.17 -7.21
C VAL A 133 4.46 -8.23 -6.12
N PHE A 134 3.23 -8.45 -5.71
CA PHE A 134 2.83 -9.60 -4.91
C PHE A 134 1.83 -10.45 -5.70
N LEU A 135 2.28 -11.63 -6.20
CA LEU A 135 1.41 -12.62 -6.82
C LEU A 135 0.69 -13.37 -5.71
N ASN A 136 -0.53 -12.92 -5.43
CA ASN A 136 -1.37 -13.41 -4.35
C ASN A 136 -2.18 -14.64 -4.75
N LYS A 137 -2.73 -15.36 -3.76
CA LYS A 137 -3.52 -16.59 -3.94
C LYS A 137 -2.72 -17.73 -4.61
N ALA A 138 -1.41 -17.75 -4.43
CA ALA A 138 -0.55 -18.79 -4.99
C ALA A 138 -0.86 -20.19 -4.42
N ASP A 139 -1.47 -20.26 -3.23
CA ASP A 139 -2.00 -21.47 -2.61
C ASP A 139 -3.14 -22.14 -3.42
N MET A 140 -3.74 -21.44 -4.38
CA MET A 140 -4.78 -21.96 -5.27
C MET A 140 -4.22 -22.50 -6.60
N VAL A 141 -2.92 -22.40 -6.82
CA VAL A 141 -2.29 -22.78 -8.10
C VAL A 141 -1.26 -23.88 -7.85
N ASP A 142 -1.57 -25.08 -8.35
CA ASP A 142 -0.69 -26.26 -8.25
C ASP A 142 0.29 -26.37 -9.43
N ASP A 143 0.09 -25.58 -10.48
CA ASP A 143 0.86 -25.62 -11.73
C ASP A 143 1.94 -24.52 -11.74
N ALA A 144 3.20 -24.92 -11.67
CA ALA A 144 4.34 -24.02 -11.71
C ALA A 144 4.47 -23.27 -13.06
N GLU A 145 4.08 -23.90 -14.18
CA GLU A 145 4.13 -23.28 -15.51
C GLU A 145 3.10 -22.12 -15.59
N LEU A 146 1.95 -22.28 -14.94
CA LEU A 146 0.96 -21.20 -14.85
C LEU A 146 1.48 -20.01 -14.03
N LEU A 147 2.18 -20.25 -12.93
CA LEU A 147 2.80 -19.19 -12.12
C LEU A 147 3.84 -18.41 -12.93
N GLU A 148 4.70 -19.12 -13.68
CA GLU A 148 5.69 -18.49 -14.56
C GLU A 148 5.02 -17.67 -15.67
N LEU A 149 3.95 -18.17 -16.27
CA LEU A 149 3.20 -17.45 -17.30
C LEU A 149 2.59 -16.15 -16.76
N VAL A 150 1.97 -16.20 -15.59
CA VAL A 150 1.38 -15.00 -14.96
C VAL A 150 2.48 -14.00 -14.59
N GLU A 151 3.62 -14.47 -14.09
CA GLU A 151 4.77 -13.62 -13.81
C GLU A 151 5.26 -12.90 -15.08
N MET A 152 5.40 -13.61 -16.19
CA MET A 152 5.80 -13.04 -17.48
C MET A 152 4.79 -11.99 -17.97
N GLU A 153 3.48 -12.28 -17.90
CA GLU A 153 2.43 -11.31 -18.28
C GLU A 153 2.49 -10.02 -17.43
N VAL A 154 2.75 -10.13 -16.14
CA VAL A 154 2.89 -8.97 -15.26
C VAL A 154 4.13 -8.15 -15.61
N ARG A 155 5.28 -8.80 -15.91
CA ARG A 155 6.51 -8.13 -16.34
C ARG A 155 6.34 -7.39 -17.67
N ASP A 156 5.71 -8.02 -18.65
CA ASP A 156 5.40 -7.40 -19.95
C ASP A 156 4.45 -6.20 -19.78
N LEU A 157 3.48 -6.34 -18.90
CA LEU A 157 2.54 -5.26 -18.61
C LEU A 157 3.24 -4.07 -17.93
N LEU A 158 4.11 -4.30 -16.96
CA LEU A 158 4.90 -3.25 -16.32
C LEU A 158 5.79 -2.53 -17.34
N SER A 159 6.48 -3.29 -18.20
CA SER A 159 7.31 -2.74 -19.27
C SER A 159 6.53 -1.91 -20.26
N THR A 160 5.28 -2.30 -20.58
CA THR A 160 4.38 -1.55 -21.47
C THR A 160 4.05 -0.15 -20.91
N TYR A 161 4.04 0.01 -19.59
CA TYR A 161 3.76 1.29 -18.92
C TYR A 161 5.01 1.97 -18.34
N ASP A 162 6.18 1.73 -18.92
CA ASP A 162 7.46 2.35 -18.57
C ASP A 162 7.96 2.08 -17.14
N PHE A 163 7.57 0.96 -16.53
CA PHE A 163 8.23 0.42 -15.34
C PHE A 163 9.28 -0.62 -15.74
N PRO A 164 10.33 -0.83 -14.95
CA PRO A 164 11.39 -1.80 -15.28
C PRO A 164 10.90 -3.25 -15.03
N GLY A 165 10.05 -3.79 -15.91
CA GLY A 165 9.37 -5.06 -15.73
C GLY A 165 10.33 -6.22 -15.41
N ASP A 166 11.48 -6.32 -16.09
CA ASP A 166 12.47 -7.37 -15.86
C ASP A 166 13.14 -7.26 -14.48
N ASP A 167 13.40 -6.02 -14.01
CA ASP A 167 14.08 -5.75 -12.74
C ASP A 167 13.11 -5.61 -11.57
N THR A 168 11.81 -5.55 -11.83
CA THR A 168 10.79 -5.41 -10.78
C THR A 168 10.73 -6.66 -9.90
N PRO A 169 10.89 -6.54 -8.58
CA PRO A 169 10.76 -7.67 -7.68
C PRO A 169 9.34 -8.23 -7.69
N ILE A 170 9.23 -9.56 -7.82
CA ILE A 170 7.97 -10.29 -7.73
C ILE A 170 8.08 -11.30 -6.58
N ILE A 171 7.13 -11.24 -5.66
CA ILE A 171 6.99 -12.16 -4.55
C ILE A 171 5.72 -12.98 -4.77
N ILE A 172 5.85 -14.30 -4.69
CA ILE A 172 4.75 -15.24 -4.82
C ILE A 172 4.31 -15.67 -3.42
N GLY A 173 3.00 -15.61 -3.14
CA GLY A 173 2.51 -15.98 -1.81
C GLY A 173 0.98 -15.97 -1.69
N SER A 174 0.52 -16.15 -0.45
CA SER A 174 -0.89 -16.09 -0.07
C SER A 174 -1.07 -15.17 1.13
N ALA A 175 -1.72 -14.04 0.89
CA ALA A 175 -2.04 -13.11 1.95
C ALA A 175 -3.01 -13.71 2.98
N LEU A 176 -3.92 -14.58 2.55
CA LEU A 176 -4.86 -15.25 3.44
C LEU A 176 -4.15 -16.22 4.39
N MET A 177 -3.23 -17.04 3.88
CA MET A 177 -2.42 -17.91 4.72
C MET A 177 -1.62 -17.09 5.74
N ALA A 178 -0.96 -16.03 5.29
CA ALA A 178 -0.23 -15.13 6.18
C ALA A 178 -1.16 -14.51 7.24
N LEU A 179 -2.37 -14.08 6.87
CA LEU A 179 -3.34 -13.52 7.80
C LEU A 179 -3.81 -14.55 8.85
N ASN A 180 -3.89 -15.83 8.49
CA ASN A 180 -4.24 -16.93 9.40
C ASN A 180 -3.05 -17.43 10.22
N GLY A 181 -1.83 -17.03 9.92
CA GLY A 181 -0.60 -17.53 10.56
C GLY A 181 -0.11 -18.86 10.02
N GLU A 182 -0.54 -19.18 8.84
CA GLU A 182 -0.12 -20.35 8.10
C GLU A 182 1.10 -20.01 7.24
N ASP A 183 1.95 -21.00 6.96
CA ASP A 183 3.16 -20.80 6.16
C ASP A 183 3.54 -22.04 5.35
N ALA A 184 2.55 -22.79 4.86
CA ALA A 184 2.82 -23.94 4.02
C ALA A 184 3.58 -23.53 2.75
N ASN A 185 4.64 -24.26 2.44
CA ASN A 185 5.54 -23.99 1.31
C ASN A 185 6.13 -22.56 1.29
N GLU A 186 6.27 -21.92 2.47
CA GLU A 186 6.77 -20.55 2.62
C GLU A 186 5.92 -19.48 1.88
N MET A 187 4.66 -19.81 1.55
CA MET A 187 3.76 -18.93 0.80
C MET A 187 2.98 -17.96 1.69
N GLY A 188 2.93 -18.18 3.00
CA GLY A 188 2.20 -17.36 3.97
C GLY A 188 3.05 -16.27 4.62
N THR A 189 3.34 -16.45 5.90
CA THR A 189 4.09 -15.50 6.74
C THR A 189 5.48 -15.21 6.16
N THR A 190 6.19 -16.22 5.64
CA THR A 190 7.51 -16.07 5.02
C THR A 190 7.44 -15.21 3.76
N ALA A 191 6.47 -15.40 2.88
CA ALA A 191 6.29 -14.58 1.68
C ALA A 191 6.02 -13.10 2.03
N VAL A 192 5.15 -12.83 3.02
CA VAL A 192 4.86 -11.46 3.47
C VAL A 192 6.09 -10.82 4.14
N LYS A 193 6.85 -11.58 4.94
CA LYS A 193 8.13 -11.10 5.48
C LYS A 193 9.11 -10.74 4.37
N LYS A 194 9.25 -11.60 3.35
CA LYS A 194 10.09 -11.34 2.17
C LYS A 194 9.62 -10.08 1.41
N LEU A 195 8.31 -9.84 1.33
CA LEU A 195 7.77 -8.60 0.74
C LEU A 195 8.26 -7.38 1.53
N VAL A 196 8.19 -7.36 2.86
CA VAL A 196 8.68 -6.25 3.69
C VAL A 196 10.18 -6.03 3.50
N GLU A 197 10.98 -7.09 3.50
CA GLU A 197 12.44 -7.03 3.25
C GLU A 197 12.74 -6.49 1.83
N THR A 198 11.90 -6.83 0.86
CA THR A 198 12.00 -6.32 -0.51
C THR A 198 11.65 -4.83 -0.58
N LEU A 199 10.61 -4.38 0.13
CA LEU A 199 10.28 -2.95 0.24
C LEU A 199 11.43 -2.17 0.87
N ASP A 200 12.07 -2.73 1.90
CA ASP A 200 13.22 -2.13 2.59
C ASP A 200 14.44 -1.94 1.66
N SER A 201 14.67 -2.86 0.75
CA SER A 201 15.84 -2.87 -0.13
C SER A 201 15.62 -2.19 -1.48
N TYR A 202 14.43 -2.34 -2.06
CA TYR A 202 14.14 -1.90 -3.43
C TYR A 202 13.64 -0.46 -3.51
N ILE A 203 12.82 -0.01 -2.55
CA ILE A 203 12.35 1.37 -2.53
C ILE A 203 13.39 2.22 -1.79
N PRO A 204 14.03 3.22 -2.43
CA PRO A 204 14.99 4.08 -1.74
C PRO A 204 14.29 4.98 -0.72
N GLU A 205 15.05 5.47 0.27
CA GLU A 205 14.54 6.48 1.18
C GLU A 205 14.20 7.78 0.40
N PRO A 206 12.97 8.28 0.50
CA PRO A 206 12.56 9.43 -0.28
C PRO A 206 13.25 10.71 0.20
N VAL A 207 13.85 11.45 -0.73
CA VAL A 207 14.44 12.77 -0.45
C VAL A 207 13.32 13.80 -0.33
N ARG A 208 13.09 14.31 0.88
CA ARG A 208 12.07 15.33 1.14
C ARG A 208 12.64 16.73 0.92
N ALA A 209 11.95 17.57 0.15
CA ALA A 209 12.34 18.94 -0.13
C ALA A 209 11.97 19.88 1.04
N ILE A 210 12.65 19.72 2.19
CA ILE A 210 12.36 20.45 3.43
C ILE A 210 12.81 21.91 3.41
N ASP A 211 13.67 22.28 2.48
CA ASP A 211 14.23 23.64 2.26
C ASP A 211 13.30 24.54 1.41
N ARG A 212 12.15 24.03 0.96
CA ARG A 212 11.17 24.77 0.17
C ARG A 212 10.00 25.25 1.03
N PRO A 213 9.20 26.23 0.55
CA PRO A 213 7.96 26.62 1.21
C PRO A 213 7.05 25.41 1.46
N PHE A 214 6.38 25.40 2.62
CA PHE A 214 5.41 24.36 2.96
C PHE A 214 4.33 24.21 1.88
N LEU A 215 4.05 22.96 1.51
CA LEU A 215 2.96 22.60 0.61
C LEU A 215 2.37 21.26 1.07
N MET A 216 1.07 21.24 1.26
CA MET A 216 0.28 20.07 1.56
C MET A 216 -1.01 20.11 0.74
N PRO A 217 -1.15 19.28 -0.32
CA PRO A 217 -2.44 19.09 -0.98
C PRO A 217 -3.49 18.62 0.02
N ILE A 218 -4.69 19.19 -0.07
CA ILE A 218 -5.80 18.81 0.81
C ILE A 218 -6.48 17.57 0.20
N GLU A 219 -6.59 16.50 1.00
CA GLU A 219 -7.23 15.25 0.62
C GLU A 219 -8.64 15.18 1.18
N ASP A 220 -8.80 15.44 2.49
CA ASP A 220 -10.07 15.43 3.17
C ASP A 220 -10.29 16.68 4.00
N VAL A 221 -11.56 17.06 4.16
CA VAL A 221 -12.00 18.21 4.94
C VAL A 221 -13.07 17.77 5.93
N PHE A 222 -12.83 18.00 7.21
CA PHE A 222 -13.74 17.67 8.30
C PHE A 222 -14.15 18.90 9.10
N SER A 223 -15.37 18.90 9.62
CA SER A 223 -15.81 19.86 10.63
C SER A 223 -15.87 19.18 11.98
N ILE A 224 -15.03 19.61 12.92
CA ILE A 224 -15.00 19.05 14.28
C ILE A 224 -15.57 20.06 15.26
N SER A 225 -16.62 19.67 16.00
CA SER A 225 -17.23 20.52 17.02
C SER A 225 -16.20 20.99 18.05
N GLY A 226 -16.09 22.31 18.25
CA GLY A 226 -15.13 22.93 19.15
C GLY A 226 -13.69 23.07 18.63
N ARG A 227 -13.41 22.60 17.41
CA ARG A 227 -12.10 22.77 16.76
C ARG A 227 -12.15 23.47 15.40
N GLY A 228 -13.34 23.57 14.78
CA GLY A 228 -13.51 24.19 13.46
C GLY A 228 -13.24 23.23 12.31
N THR A 229 -12.81 23.80 11.19
CA THR A 229 -12.43 23.02 10.00
C THR A 229 -11.06 22.36 10.19
N VAL A 230 -10.98 21.08 9.90
CA VAL A 230 -9.76 20.28 9.92
C VAL A 230 -9.54 19.75 8.52
N VAL A 231 -8.35 19.91 7.99
CA VAL A 231 -7.93 19.36 6.71
C VAL A 231 -6.85 18.31 6.92
N THR A 232 -6.84 17.27 6.09
CA THR A 232 -5.79 16.26 6.06
C THR A 232 -5.11 16.24 4.71
N GLY A 233 -3.88 15.73 4.68
CA GLY A 233 -3.11 15.58 3.47
C GLY A 233 -1.67 15.21 3.78
N ARG A 234 -0.93 14.83 2.74
CA ARG A 234 0.50 14.57 2.82
C ARG A 234 1.29 15.87 2.64
N VAL A 235 2.24 16.14 3.53
CA VAL A 235 3.20 17.23 3.33
C VAL A 235 4.16 16.85 2.21
N GLU A 236 4.06 17.51 1.06
CA GLU A 236 4.94 17.25 -0.09
C GLU A 236 6.31 17.90 0.05
N ARG A 237 6.34 19.12 0.60
CA ARG A 237 7.58 19.90 0.78
C ARG A 237 7.45 20.87 1.93
N GLY A 238 8.60 21.34 2.38
CA GLY A 238 8.70 22.29 3.48
C GLY A 238 8.47 21.66 4.85
N ILE A 239 8.39 22.52 5.86
CA ILE A 239 8.15 22.16 7.25
C ILE A 239 7.05 23.07 7.77
N VAL A 240 6.10 22.51 8.52
CA VAL A 240 5.11 23.28 9.28
C VAL A 240 5.24 22.95 10.76
N LYS A 241 5.20 23.95 11.61
CA LYS A 241 5.24 23.79 13.06
C LYS A 241 3.85 24.00 13.66
N ILE A 242 3.63 23.43 14.83
CA ILE A 242 2.39 23.63 15.58
C ILE A 242 2.23 25.13 15.87
N GLN A 243 1.04 25.69 15.61
CA GLN A 243 0.67 27.10 15.78
C GLN A 243 1.30 28.05 14.74
N GLU A 244 1.91 27.57 13.66
CA GLU A 244 2.24 28.41 12.51
C GLU A 244 0.99 28.77 11.73
N GLU A 245 0.96 29.99 11.19
CA GLU A 245 -0.05 30.41 10.22
C GLU A 245 0.24 29.79 8.84
N ILE A 246 -0.78 29.27 8.20
CA ILE A 246 -0.71 28.70 6.86
C ILE A 246 -1.72 29.39 5.96
N GLU A 247 -1.41 29.52 4.67
CA GLU A 247 -2.31 30.00 3.62
C GLU A 247 -3.01 28.80 2.97
N ILE A 248 -4.34 28.88 2.74
CA ILE A 248 -5.16 27.86 2.09
C ILE A 248 -5.77 28.44 0.81
#